data_2eb772f75d5f938fb48c800c1b414b2b
#
_entry.id   2eb772f75d5f938fb48c800c1b414b2b
#
_cell.length_a   1.000
_cell.length_b   1.000
_cell.length_c   1.000
_cell.angle_alpha   90.00
_cell.angle_beta   90.00
_cell.angle_gamma   90.00
#
_symmetry.space_group_name_H-M   'P 1'
#
loop_
_entity.id
_entity.type
_entity.pdbx_description
1 polymer ?
#
loop_
_entity_poly.entity_id
_entity_poly.type
_entity_poly.pdbx_seq_one_letter_code
_entity_poly.pdbx_strand_id
1 'polypeptide(L)'
;LDIGTNGELILGYKDTVYTCSTAAGPAVEGAEISCGMRGASGAVEHVTLSGSRLNLSVIDTDTPVGICGSGLIDLISCLLKLHIISSRGRIQSLENWDSEAKALYSSRLTRRDGVSAFLLTDDENGIYLTQKDIREIQLAKAAISTGIQLLCQKMNVSVSDIQVVIIEA
;
A
#
# COMPACT_ATOMS: atom_id res chain seq x y z
N LEU A 1 -6.09 -3.41 15.71
CA LEU A 1 -5.27 -3.93 14.63
C LEU A 1 -3.94 -3.20 14.65
N ASP A 2 -2.89 -3.90 14.99
CA ASP A 2 -1.50 -3.42 14.93
C ASP A 2 -0.86 -4.02 13.66
N ILE A 3 -0.29 -3.16 12.82
CA ILE A 3 0.28 -3.56 11.52
C ILE A 3 1.79 -3.35 11.56
N GLY A 4 2.51 -4.43 11.88
CA GLY A 4 3.96 -4.53 11.77
C GLY A 4 4.36 -5.75 10.92
N THR A 5 5.51 -6.32 11.18
CA THR A 5 5.99 -7.57 10.56
C THR A 5 4.97 -8.70 10.73
N ASN A 6 4.30 -8.74 11.88
CA ASN A 6 3.07 -9.49 12.06
C ASN A 6 1.89 -8.53 12.12
N GLY A 7 0.71 -9.01 11.76
CA GLY A 7 -0.54 -8.29 12.01
C GLY A 7 -1.19 -8.85 13.27
N GLU A 8 -1.15 -8.11 14.38
CA GLU A 8 -1.84 -8.46 15.61
C GLU A 8 -3.27 -7.91 15.57
N LEU A 9 -4.23 -8.82 15.68
CA LEU A 9 -5.64 -8.49 15.59
C LEU A 9 -6.35 -8.80 16.89
N ILE A 10 -7.20 -7.87 17.32
CA ILE A 10 -8.08 -8.01 18.47
C ILE A 10 -9.51 -7.72 18.03
N LEU A 11 -10.42 -8.61 18.28
CA LEU A 11 -11.85 -8.41 18.05
C LEU A 11 -12.62 -8.58 19.37
N GLY A 12 -13.30 -7.50 19.77
CA GLY A 12 -14.14 -7.48 20.96
C GLY A 12 -15.61 -7.35 20.62
N TYR A 13 -16.44 -8.15 21.29
CA TYR A 13 -17.89 -8.06 21.22
C TYR A 13 -18.51 -8.45 22.57
N LYS A 14 -19.27 -7.55 23.18
CA LYS A 14 -19.78 -7.69 24.56
C LYS A 14 -18.64 -7.98 25.53
N ASP A 15 -18.71 -9.06 26.30
CA ASP A 15 -17.72 -9.46 27.29
C ASP A 15 -16.68 -10.47 26.73
N THR A 16 -16.65 -10.66 25.43
CA THR A 16 -15.77 -11.62 24.77
C THR A 16 -14.76 -10.91 23.89
N VAL A 17 -13.49 -11.33 23.99
CA VAL A 17 -12.38 -10.83 23.17
C VAL A 17 -11.65 -12.03 22.57
N TYR A 18 -11.39 -11.98 21.27
CA TYR A 18 -10.50 -12.90 20.57
C TYR A 18 -9.33 -12.15 19.97
N THR A 19 -8.19 -12.81 19.94
CA THR A 19 -6.97 -12.29 19.34
C THR A 19 -6.39 -13.32 18.37
N CYS A 20 -5.69 -12.83 17.36
CA CYS A 20 -4.82 -13.65 16.53
C CYS A 20 -3.64 -12.83 16.02
N SER A 21 -2.58 -13.50 15.64
CA SER A 21 -1.45 -12.93 14.91
C SER A 21 -1.42 -13.52 13.51
N THR A 22 -1.10 -12.69 12.53
CA THR A 22 -0.99 -13.09 11.13
C THR A 22 0.40 -12.75 10.60
N ALA A 23 0.96 -13.61 9.76
CA ALA A 23 2.25 -13.37 9.12
C ALA A 23 2.08 -12.38 7.95
N ALA A 24 1.90 -11.09 8.27
CA ALA A 24 1.74 -10.02 7.29
C ALA A 24 3.04 -9.77 6.49
N GLY A 25 4.19 -10.01 7.10
CA GLY A 25 5.49 -9.71 6.53
C GLY A 25 5.85 -8.23 6.68
N PRO A 26 7.13 -7.86 6.49
CA PRO A 26 7.64 -6.52 6.79
C PRO A 26 7.40 -5.48 5.68
N ALA A 27 6.59 -5.81 4.67
CA ALA A 27 6.37 -4.92 3.51
C ALA A 27 5.79 -3.56 3.93
N VAL A 28 4.87 -3.55 4.91
CA VAL A 28 4.25 -2.30 5.40
C VAL A 28 5.21 -1.46 6.23
N GLU A 29 6.28 -2.07 6.77
CA GLU A 29 7.39 -1.33 7.42
C GLU A 29 8.44 -0.82 6.39
N GLY A 30 8.19 -1.00 5.08
CA GLY A 30 9.11 -0.62 4.00
C GLY A 30 10.23 -1.62 3.73
N ALA A 31 10.33 -2.72 4.47
CA ALA A 31 11.27 -3.78 4.15
C ALA A 31 10.76 -4.65 2.99
N GLU A 32 11.67 -5.22 2.21
CA GLU A 32 11.38 -6.00 1.00
C GLU A 32 10.70 -5.20 -0.14
N ILE A 33 10.62 -3.89 0.01
CA ILE A 33 10.11 -2.94 -1.00
C ILE A 33 11.30 -2.23 -1.65
N SER A 34 11.30 -2.12 -2.96
CA SER A 34 12.46 -1.65 -3.76
C SER A 34 12.98 -0.27 -3.31
N CYS A 35 12.07 0.68 -3.05
CA CYS A 35 12.40 2.00 -2.52
C CYS A 35 11.79 2.23 -1.12
N GLY A 36 11.55 1.13 -0.40
CA GLY A 36 10.95 1.18 0.93
C GLY A 36 11.93 1.69 1.98
N MET A 37 11.41 2.44 2.94
CA MET A 37 12.15 2.90 4.11
C MET A 37 11.21 3.09 5.31
N ARG A 38 11.77 3.20 6.50
CA ARG A 38 10.99 3.59 7.69
C ARG A 38 10.57 5.04 7.59
N GLY A 39 9.54 5.43 8.36
CA GLY A 39 9.12 6.81 8.51
C GLY A 39 10.23 7.64 9.15
N ALA A 40 11.04 8.28 8.31
CA ALA A 40 12.17 9.13 8.68
C ALA A 40 12.30 10.27 7.67
N SER A 41 13.17 11.24 7.95
CA SER A 41 13.43 12.36 7.06
C SER A 41 13.68 11.90 5.62
N GLY A 42 12.97 12.48 4.66
CA GLY A 42 13.01 12.12 3.24
C GLY A 42 12.06 10.99 2.81
N ALA A 43 11.36 10.34 3.74
CA ALA A 43 10.35 9.35 3.36
C ALA A 43 9.08 10.02 2.82
N VAL A 44 8.57 9.53 1.70
CA VAL A 44 7.20 9.85 1.27
C VAL A 44 6.24 9.17 2.25
N GLU A 45 5.54 9.96 3.06
CA GLU A 45 4.60 9.47 4.08
C GLU A 45 3.15 9.44 3.61
N HIS A 46 2.77 10.37 2.70
CA HIS A 46 1.45 10.40 2.11
C HIS A 46 1.49 10.67 0.62
N VAL A 47 0.55 10.05 -0.09
CA VAL A 47 0.29 10.31 -1.50
C VAL A 47 -1.20 10.58 -1.68
N THR A 48 -1.53 11.74 -2.25
CA THR A 48 -2.92 12.15 -2.51
C THR A 48 -3.14 12.48 -3.98
N LEU A 49 -4.40 12.49 -4.41
CA LEU A 49 -4.79 12.94 -5.74
C LEU A 49 -5.47 14.30 -5.68
N SER A 50 -5.03 15.21 -6.55
CA SER A 50 -5.76 16.44 -6.90
C SER A 50 -6.15 16.33 -8.38
N GLY A 51 -7.42 15.98 -8.64
CA GLY A 51 -7.80 15.45 -9.95
C GLY A 51 -7.02 14.17 -10.24
N SER A 52 -6.28 14.14 -11.34
CA SER A 52 -5.39 13.02 -11.69
C SER A 52 -3.91 13.27 -11.31
N ARG A 53 -3.59 14.36 -10.61
CA ARG A 53 -2.21 14.68 -10.18
C ARG A 53 -1.90 14.07 -8.83
N LEU A 54 -0.76 13.37 -8.77
CA LEU A 54 -0.18 12.87 -7.53
C LEU A 54 0.51 14.01 -6.78
N ASN A 55 0.16 14.19 -5.50
CA ASN A 55 0.84 15.09 -4.57
C ASN A 55 1.49 14.23 -3.49
N LEU A 56 2.76 14.53 -3.19
CA LEU A 56 3.56 13.81 -2.21
C LEU A 56 3.75 14.67 -0.97
N SER A 57 3.56 14.09 0.22
CA SER A 57 4.05 14.64 1.48
C SER A 57 5.30 13.89 1.90
N VAL A 58 6.37 14.61 2.15
CA VAL A 58 7.67 14.06 2.52
C VAL A 58 8.03 14.54 3.92
N ILE A 59 8.54 13.63 4.76
CA ILE A 59 8.92 13.95 6.15
C ILE A 59 10.15 14.87 6.15
N ASP A 60 10.06 16.00 6.86
CA ASP A 60 11.13 16.97 7.17
C ASP A 60 11.83 17.63 5.97
N THR A 61 11.54 17.25 4.73
CA THR A 61 12.23 17.76 3.54
C THR A 61 11.30 17.72 2.32
N ASP A 62 11.62 18.51 1.29
CA ASP A 62 10.91 18.47 0.01
C ASP A 62 11.50 17.43 -0.98
N THR A 63 12.65 16.83 -0.63
CA THR A 63 13.33 15.89 -1.51
C THR A 63 13.08 14.46 -1.03
N PRO A 64 12.27 13.68 -1.76
CA PRO A 64 11.99 12.30 -1.40
C PRO A 64 13.20 11.40 -1.71
N VAL A 65 13.53 10.50 -0.77
CA VAL A 65 14.60 9.49 -0.92
C VAL A 65 14.10 8.05 -0.84
N GLY A 66 12.85 7.86 -0.38
CA GLY A 66 12.19 6.56 -0.30
C GLY A 66 10.71 6.73 0.04
N ILE A 67 10.03 5.62 0.27
CA ILE A 67 8.61 5.60 0.62
C ILE A 67 8.40 4.75 1.88
N CYS A 68 7.70 5.28 2.88
CA CYS A 68 7.32 4.49 4.05
C CYS A 68 5.98 3.78 3.85
N GLY A 69 5.59 2.94 4.79
CA GLY A 69 4.41 2.07 4.68
C GLY A 69 3.12 2.80 4.36
N SER A 70 2.85 3.92 5.05
CA SER A 70 1.65 4.74 4.80
C SER A 70 1.64 5.32 3.39
N GLY A 71 2.75 5.92 2.95
CA GLY A 71 2.91 6.44 1.59
C GLY A 71 2.78 5.37 0.51
N LEU A 72 3.28 4.16 0.78
CA LEU A 72 3.17 3.02 -0.13
C LEU A 72 1.71 2.57 -0.33
N ILE A 73 0.95 2.49 0.77
CA ILE A 73 -0.48 2.16 0.72
C ILE A 73 -1.25 3.25 -0.05
N ASP A 74 -0.99 4.52 0.25
CA ASP A 74 -1.60 5.66 -0.42
C ASP A 74 -1.27 5.66 -1.92
N LEU A 75 0.00 5.44 -2.29
CA LEU A 75 0.44 5.36 -3.68
C LEU A 75 -0.33 4.28 -4.45
N ILE A 76 -0.39 3.07 -3.92
CA ILE A 76 -1.13 1.96 -4.56
C ILE A 76 -2.61 2.33 -4.70
N SER A 77 -3.22 2.95 -3.69
CA SER A 77 -4.60 3.43 -3.76
C SER A 77 -4.80 4.47 -4.87
N CYS A 78 -3.88 5.43 -5.00
CA CYS A 78 -3.92 6.44 -6.06
C CYS A 78 -3.76 5.81 -7.45
N LEU A 79 -2.80 4.90 -7.62
CA LEU A 79 -2.56 4.22 -8.90
C LEU A 79 -3.71 3.30 -9.32
N LEU A 80 -4.45 2.72 -8.35
CA LEU A 80 -5.69 1.98 -8.61
C LEU A 80 -6.79 2.92 -9.14
N LYS A 81 -6.97 4.09 -8.53
CA LYS A 81 -7.96 5.10 -8.96
C LYS A 81 -7.66 5.68 -10.35
N LEU A 82 -6.39 5.75 -10.73
CA LEU A 82 -5.92 6.21 -12.06
C LEU A 82 -5.90 5.08 -13.11
N HIS A 83 -6.35 3.89 -12.77
CA HIS A 83 -6.27 2.69 -13.61
C HIS A 83 -4.86 2.35 -14.11
N ILE A 84 -3.81 2.87 -13.45
CA ILE A 84 -2.41 2.48 -13.69
C ILE A 84 -2.16 1.07 -13.16
N ILE A 85 -2.81 0.72 -12.06
CA ILE A 85 -2.87 -0.64 -11.49
C ILE A 85 -4.29 -1.17 -11.64
N SER A 86 -4.45 -2.40 -12.09
CA SER A 86 -5.74 -3.08 -12.16
C SER A 86 -6.23 -3.48 -10.76
N SER A 87 -7.52 -3.78 -10.60
CA SER A 87 -8.10 -4.33 -9.36
C SER A 87 -7.46 -5.64 -8.89
N ARG A 88 -6.75 -6.33 -9.78
CA ARG A 88 -5.97 -7.53 -9.46
C ARG A 88 -4.52 -7.22 -9.05
N GLY A 89 -4.15 -5.94 -8.91
CA GLY A 89 -2.80 -5.51 -8.51
C GLY A 89 -1.76 -5.58 -9.62
N ARG A 90 -2.15 -5.59 -10.89
CA ARG A 90 -1.20 -5.63 -12.01
C ARG A 90 -0.98 -4.22 -12.56
N ILE A 91 0.28 -3.81 -12.69
CA ILE A 91 0.63 -2.60 -13.45
C ILE A 91 0.19 -2.83 -14.91
N GLN A 92 -0.68 -1.97 -15.40
CA GLN A 92 -1.30 -2.09 -16.71
C GLN A 92 -0.44 -1.47 -17.81
N SER A 93 -0.63 -1.92 -19.03
CA SER A 93 -0.12 -1.25 -20.23
C SER A 93 -0.87 0.08 -20.46
N LEU A 94 -0.21 1.03 -21.13
CA LEU A 94 -0.69 2.40 -21.32
C LEU A 94 -2.08 2.51 -21.96
N GLU A 95 -2.47 1.52 -22.76
CA GLU A 95 -3.79 1.49 -23.39
C GLU A 95 -4.95 1.39 -22.43
N ASN A 96 -4.71 0.83 -21.24
CA ASN A 96 -5.72 0.62 -20.19
C ASN A 96 -5.78 1.76 -19.16
N TRP A 97 -4.88 2.74 -19.28
CA TRP A 97 -4.86 3.88 -18.36
C TRP A 97 -5.92 4.91 -18.76
N ASP A 98 -6.44 5.65 -17.79
CA ASP A 98 -7.28 6.80 -18.07
C ASP A 98 -6.53 7.80 -18.93
N SER A 99 -7.24 8.50 -19.83
CA SER A 99 -6.64 9.44 -20.79
C SER A 99 -5.81 10.55 -20.10
N GLU A 100 -6.28 11.05 -18.98
CA GLU A 100 -5.60 12.07 -18.20
C GLU A 100 -4.37 11.50 -17.48
N ALA A 101 -4.48 10.32 -16.85
CA ALA A 101 -3.35 9.63 -16.26
C ALA A 101 -2.27 9.31 -17.29
N LYS A 102 -2.67 8.86 -18.48
CA LYS A 102 -1.77 8.59 -19.59
C LYS A 102 -1.03 9.85 -20.04
N ALA A 103 -1.72 10.98 -20.17
CA ALA A 103 -1.11 12.26 -20.55
C ALA A 103 -0.08 12.73 -19.51
N LEU A 104 -0.34 12.51 -18.22
CA LEU A 104 0.53 12.95 -17.13
C LEU A 104 1.71 12.00 -16.84
N TYR A 105 1.51 10.69 -17.00
CA TYR A 105 2.41 9.68 -16.43
C TYR A 105 2.90 8.62 -17.40
N SER A 106 2.62 8.71 -18.71
CA SER A 106 3.05 7.68 -19.66
C SER A 106 4.56 7.44 -19.68
N SER A 107 5.37 8.49 -19.49
CA SER A 107 6.83 8.40 -19.37
C SER A 107 7.32 7.72 -18.10
N ARG A 108 6.46 7.57 -17.09
CA ARG A 108 6.78 6.95 -15.79
C ARG A 108 6.61 5.43 -15.79
N LEU A 109 6.02 4.86 -16.82
CA LEU A 109 5.97 3.39 -16.98
C LEU A 109 7.33 2.90 -17.47
N THR A 110 7.97 2.06 -16.69
CA THR A 110 9.32 1.54 -16.96
C THR A 110 9.44 0.06 -16.58
N ARG A 111 10.64 -0.46 -16.65
CA ARG A 111 11.01 -1.79 -16.14
C ARG A 111 12.22 -1.68 -15.23
N ARG A 112 12.16 -2.39 -14.11
CA ARG A 112 13.29 -2.57 -13.16
C ARG A 112 13.45 -4.06 -12.90
N ASP A 113 14.66 -4.57 -12.96
CA ASP A 113 14.97 -5.99 -12.77
C ASP A 113 14.07 -6.95 -13.56
N GLY A 114 13.73 -6.56 -14.79
CA GLY A 114 12.89 -7.36 -15.69
C GLY A 114 11.39 -7.31 -15.41
N VAL A 115 10.92 -6.61 -14.38
CA VAL A 115 9.49 -6.44 -14.05
C VAL A 115 8.99 -5.03 -14.35
N SER A 116 7.67 -4.88 -14.56
CA SER A 116 7.05 -3.58 -14.74
C SER A 116 7.20 -2.74 -13.47
N ALA A 117 7.45 -1.46 -13.65
CA ALA A 117 7.60 -0.49 -12.56
C ALA A 117 6.97 0.86 -12.96
N PHE A 118 6.54 1.61 -11.95
CA PHE A 118 6.06 2.98 -12.06
C PHE A 118 7.00 3.92 -11.31
N LEU A 119 7.53 4.94 -11.99
CA LEU A 119 8.36 5.97 -11.38
C LEU A 119 7.48 6.98 -10.63
N LEU A 120 7.73 7.17 -9.35
CA LEU A 120 7.03 8.15 -8.53
C LEU A 120 7.63 9.55 -8.69
N THR A 121 8.94 9.64 -8.85
CA THR A 121 9.68 10.88 -9.15
C THR A 121 10.08 10.95 -10.63
N ASP A 122 10.42 12.15 -11.11
CA ASP A 122 10.68 12.39 -12.55
C ASP A 122 12.10 12.02 -13.01
N ASP A 123 12.97 11.59 -12.10
CA ASP A 123 14.33 11.18 -12.43
C ASP A 123 14.47 9.66 -12.57
N GLU A 124 15.38 9.21 -13.46
CA GLU A 124 15.58 7.79 -13.75
C GLU A 124 16.08 6.97 -12.55
N ASN A 125 16.73 7.62 -11.59
CA ASN A 125 17.23 7.00 -10.36
C ASN A 125 16.32 7.28 -9.16
N GLY A 126 15.16 7.86 -9.43
CA GLY A 126 14.20 8.24 -8.41
C GLY A 126 13.42 7.07 -7.81
N ILE A 127 12.46 7.44 -6.97
CA ILE A 127 11.61 6.46 -6.29
C ILE A 127 10.69 5.80 -7.30
N TYR A 128 10.58 4.49 -7.22
CA TYR A 128 9.71 3.68 -8.07
C TYR A 128 9.01 2.58 -7.29
N LEU A 129 7.89 2.13 -7.83
CA LEU A 129 7.10 0.99 -7.35
C LEU A 129 7.13 -0.11 -8.40
N THR A 130 7.59 -1.31 -8.04
CA THR A 130 7.63 -2.46 -8.94
C THR A 130 6.38 -3.33 -8.81
N GLN A 131 6.19 -4.21 -9.79
CA GLN A 131 5.16 -5.25 -9.70
C GLN A 131 5.39 -6.21 -8.52
N LYS A 132 6.66 -6.41 -8.10
CA LYS A 132 6.99 -7.22 -6.92
C LYS A 132 6.52 -6.54 -5.64
N ASP A 133 6.79 -5.24 -5.49
CA ASP A 133 6.39 -4.46 -4.30
C ASP A 133 4.86 -4.50 -4.10
N ILE A 134 4.11 -4.36 -5.20
CA ILE A 134 2.64 -4.51 -5.14
C ILE A 134 2.25 -5.90 -4.65
N ARG A 135 2.99 -6.93 -5.05
CA ARG A 135 2.72 -8.31 -4.62
C ARG A 135 2.94 -8.50 -3.13
N GLU A 136 4.01 -7.92 -2.57
CA GLU A 136 4.29 -7.96 -1.12
C GLU A 136 3.15 -7.31 -0.32
N ILE A 137 2.66 -6.15 -0.74
CA ILE A 137 1.50 -5.51 -0.11
C ILE A 137 0.22 -6.35 -0.26
N GLN A 138 0.03 -7.02 -1.39
CA GLN A 138 -1.11 -7.94 -1.56
C GLN A 138 -1.04 -9.13 -0.58
N LEU A 139 0.16 -9.68 -0.35
CA LEU A 139 0.36 -10.79 0.61
C LEU A 139 0.08 -10.32 2.05
N ALA A 140 0.62 -9.17 2.46
CA ALA A 140 0.34 -8.57 3.76
C ALA A 140 -1.17 -8.34 3.97
N LYS A 141 -1.83 -7.71 3.00
CA LYS A 141 -3.29 -7.50 3.02
C LYS A 141 -4.07 -8.80 3.12
N ALA A 142 -3.67 -9.84 2.38
CA ALA A 142 -4.35 -11.13 2.40
C ALA A 142 -4.22 -11.81 3.79
N ALA A 143 -3.04 -11.75 4.40
CA ALA A 143 -2.81 -12.28 5.75
C ALA A 143 -3.71 -11.59 6.78
N ILE A 144 -3.73 -10.26 6.81
CA ILE A 144 -4.58 -9.46 7.71
C ILE A 144 -6.06 -9.77 7.46
N SER A 145 -6.51 -9.78 6.19
CA SER A 145 -7.90 -10.08 5.82
C SER A 145 -8.33 -11.47 6.30
N THR A 146 -7.44 -12.46 6.19
CA THR A 146 -7.69 -13.81 6.68
C THR A 146 -7.85 -13.82 8.20
N GLY A 147 -7.00 -13.12 8.92
CA GLY A 147 -7.09 -12.99 10.38
C GLY A 147 -8.42 -12.37 10.83
N ILE A 148 -8.84 -11.28 10.16
CA ILE A 148 -10.14 -10.64 10.44
C ILE A 148 -11.29 -11.64 10.23
N GLN A 149 -11.28 -12.36 9.11
CA GLN A 149 -12.34 -13.34 8.81
C GLN A 149 -12.38 -14.47 9.84
N LEU A 150 -11.21 -14.98 10.26
CA LEU A 150 -11.13 -16.02 11.29
C LEU A 150 -11.66 -15.55 12.65
N LEU A 151 -11.33 -14.33 13.06
CA LEU A 151 -11.86 -13.75 14.31
C LEU A 151 -13.36 -13.55 14.23
N CYS A 152 -13.89 -13.03 13.13
CA CYS A 152 -15.32 -12.87 12.91
C CYS A 152 -16.05 -14.23 12.95
N GLN A 153 -15.50 -15.24 12.25
CA GLN A 153 -16.04 -16.60 12.27
C GLN A 153 -16.04 -17.18 13.69
N LYS A 154 -14.94 -17.02 14.43
CA LYS A 154 -14.82 -17.50 15.81
C LYS A 154 -15.82 -16.84 16.74
N MET A 155 -16.12 -15.56 16.52
CA MET A 155 -17.08 -14.78 17.31
C MET A 155 -18.52 -14.94 16.82
N ASN A 156 -18.73 -15.62 15.69
CA ASN A 156 -20.02 -15.78 15.01
C ASN A 156 -20.67 -14.42 14.67
N VAL A 157 -19.87 -13.48 14.13
CA VAL A 157 -20.29 -12.18 13.61
C VAL A 157 -19.82 -12.03 12.17
N SER A 158 -20.48 -11.14 11.43
CA SER A 158 -20.06 -10.73 10.07
C SER A 158 -19.04 -9.61 10.15
N VAL A 159 -18.17 -9.48 9.14
CA VAL A 159 -17.31 -8.31 8.97
C VAL A 159 -18.13 -7.02 8.90
N SER A 160 -19.34 -7.07 8.33
CA SER A 160 -20.27 -5.93 8.26
C SER A 160 -20.83 -5.49 9.63
N ASP A 161 -20.72 -6.33 10.66
CA ASP A 161 -21.16 -5.99 12.02
C ASP A 161 -20.09 -5.22 12.80
N ILE A 162 -18.88 -5.07 12.27
CA ILE A 162 -17.80 -4.29 12.88
C ILE A 162 -18.14 -2.80 12.79
N GLN A 163 -18.31 -2.17 13.94
CA GLN A 163 -18.69 -0.76 14.04
C GLN A 163 -17.50 0.19 14.12
N VAL A 164 -16.40 -0.26 14.71
CA VAL A 164 -15.19 0.54 14.93
C VAL A 164 -13.97 -0.28 14.59
N VAL A 165 -13.04 0.32 13.86
CA VAL A 165 -11.71 -0.23 13.59
C VAL A 165 -10.68 0.76 14.12
N ILE A 166 -9.80 0.29 14.98
CA ILE A 166 -8.63 1.03 15.48
C ILE A 166 -7.41 0.40 14.83
N ILE A 167 -6.58 1.23 14.21
CA ILE A 167 -5.34 0.79 13.55
C ILE A 167 -4.19 1.50 14.25
N GLU A 168 -3.19 0.73 14.63
CA GLU A 168 -1.88 1.17 15.10
C GLU A 168 -0.83 0.63 14.12
N ALA A 169 0.22 1.41 13.84
CA ALA A 169 1.33 1.04 12.96
C ALA A 169 2.58 1.85 13.29
#